data_9ff188670a101bc44684f0b4265d3c23
#
_entry.id   9ff188670a101bc44684f0b4265d3c23
#
_cell.length_a   1.000
_cell.length_b   1.000
_cell.length_c   1.000
_cell.angle_alpha   90.00
_cell.angle_beta   90.00
_cell.angle_gamma   90.00
#
_symmetry.space_group_name_H-M   'P 1'
#
loop_
_entity.id
_entity.type
_entity.pdbx_description
1 polymer ?
#
loop_
_entity_poly.entity_id
_entity_poly.type
_entity_poly.pdbx_seq_one_letter_code
_entity_poly.pdbx_strand_id
1 'polypeptide(L)'
;MALKLFREWQQQREMKVPILDPGGLFKDYELYKVNPVSCEIEDMDAISLNYWLTKFVMEVAKDSGERYPPRTVYVVVCGVKRHLGDKNGVEALNPLDAHDKRFGIFRRALDAEMKDGTKEGLHIKCQKEEKEFVTAEEERKFWEMNLLGTSSAKSLLYTVYFYNGKIFGLRGGDHRNIVLNNFEVG
;
A
#
# COMPACT_ATOMS: atom_id res chain seq x y z
N MET A 1 0.42 -7.03 8.09
CA MET A 1 -0.96 -6.67 7.63
C MET A 1 -1.32 -7.34 6.31
N ALA A 2 -0.56 -7.14 5.24
CA ALA A 2 -0.89 -7.68 3.90
C ALA A 2 -1.02 -9.21 3.86
N LEU A 3 -0.02 -9.94 4.38
CA LEU A 3 -0.06 -11.41 4.44
C LEU A 3 -1.18 -11.95 5.34
N LYS A 4 -1.49 -11.24 6.42
CA LYS A 4 -2.58 -11.65 7.30
C LYS A 4 -3.89 -11.71 6.52
N LEU A 5 -4.22 -10.65 5.77
CA LEU A 5 -5.44 -10.59 4.96
C LEU A 5 -5.45 -11.67 3.86
N PHE A 6 -4.31 -11.93 3.21
CA PHE A 6 -4.22 -12.98 2.20
C PHE A 6 -4.43 -14.37 2.82
N ARG A 7 -3.81 -14.66 3.97
CA ARG A 7 -3.97 -15.95 4.69
C ARG A 7 -5.39 -16.15 5.22
N GLU A 8 -6.02 -15.11 5.75
CA GLU A 8 -7.43 -15.16 6.17
C GLU A 8 -8.34 -15.48 4.97
N TRP A 9 -8.10 -14.86 3.82
CA TRP A 9 -8.81 -15.21 2.59
C TRP A 9 -8.54 -16.66 2.14
N GLN A 10 -7.30 -17.14 2.19
CA GLN A 10 -6.96 -18.54 1.88
C GLN A 10 -7.76 -19.52 2.73
N GLN A 11 -7.81 -19.31 4.04
CA GLN A 11 -8.55 -20.14 4.97
C GLN A 11 -10.06 -20.14 4.67
N GLN A 12 -10.64 -18.98 4.42
CA GLN A 12 -12.04 -18.87 4.03
C GLN A 12 -12.32 -19.53 2.67
N ARG A 13 -11.38 -19.44 1.75
CA ARG A 13 -11.50 -20.02 0.41
C ARG A 13 -11.39 -21.54 0.44
N GLU A 14 -10.56 -22.10 1.32
CA GLU A 14 -10.41 -23.55 1.50
C GLU A 14 -11.72 -24.21 1.99
N MET A 15 -12.49 -23.49 2.82
CA MET A 15 -13.79 -23.95 3.31
C MET A 15 -14.89 -23.90 2.24
N LYS A 16 -14.69 -23.13 1.16
CA LYS A 16 -15.63 -23.08 0.04
C LYS A 16 -15.27 -24.14 -0.97
N VAL A 17 -16.26 -24.93 -1.41
CA VAL A 17 -16.07 -25.91 -2.51
C VAL A 17 -15.39 -25.17 -3.66
N PRO A 18 -14.22 -25.63 -4.14
CA PRO A 18 -13.52 -24.95 -5.21
C PRO A 18 -14.33 -25.14 -6.50
N ILE A 19 -15.13 -24.15 -6.85
CA ILE A 19 -15.62 -24.02 -8.23
C ILE A 19 -14.41 -23.54 -9.01
N LEU A 20 -13.64 -24.49 -9.51
CA LEU A 20 -12.69 -24.22 -10.57
C LEU A 20 -13.56 -23.79 -11.75
N ASP A 21 -13.59 -22.49 -12.02
CA ASP A 21 -14.37 -21.96 -13.14
C ASP A 21 -13.63 -22.29 -14.44
N PRO A 22 -14.04 -23.34 -15.19
CA PRO A 22 -13.43 -23.68 -16.46
C PRO A 22 -13.83 -22.70 -17.57
N GLY A 23 -14.73 -21.76 -17.28
CA GLY A 23 -15.15 -20.68 -18.18
C GLY A 23 -14.49 -19.34 -17.82
N GLY A 24 -14.53 -18.37 -18.71
CA GLY A 24 -14.06 -17.02 -18.44
C GLY A 24 -12.54 -16.85 -18.50
N LEU A 25 -11.93 -16.19 -17.53
CA LEU A 25 -10.51 -15.78 -17.51
C LEU A 25 -9.52 -16.96 -17.57
N PHE A 26 -9.94 -18.15 -17.15
CA PHE A 26 -9.09 -19.35 -17.04
C PHE A 26 -9.46 -20.45 -18.02
N LYS A 27 -10.19 -20.15 -19.10
CA LYS A 27 -10.65 -21.14 -20.09
C LYS A 27 -9.52 -22.01 -20.65
N ASP A 28 -8.36 -21.41 -20.90
CA ASP A 28 -7.19 -22.08 -21.45
C ASP A 28 -6.11 -22.37 -20.41
N TYR A 29 -6.47 -22.29 -19.11
CA TYR A 29 -5.52 -22.47 -18.03
C TYR A 29 -5.43 -23.94 -17.62
N GLU A 30 -4.22 -24.43 -17.41
CA GLU A 30 -3.95 -25.80 -16.99
C GLU A 30 -4.28 -25.97 -15.49
N LEU A 31 -5.55 -25.92 -15.13
CA LEU A 31 -6.03 -25.94 -13.74
C LEU A 31 -5.56 -27.15 -12.93
N TYR A 32 -5.26 -28.27 -13.61
CA TYR A 32 -4.73 -29.47 -12.98
C TYR A 32 -3.30 -29.31 -12.46
N LYS A 33 -2.59 -28.24 -12.87
CA LYS A 33 -1.26 -27.88 -12.39
C LYS A 33 -1.30 -26.89 -11.21
N VAL A 34 -2.47 -26.36 -10.88
CA VAL A 34 -2.60 -25.37 -9.80
C VAL A 34 -2.50 -26.07 -8.45
N ASN A 35 -1.55 -25.65 -7.63
CA ASN A 35 -1.40 -26.13 -6.26
C ASN A 35 -2.65 -25.80 -5.43
N PRO A 36 -2.95 -26.59 -4.38
CA PRO A 36 -4.05 -26.28 -3.46
C PRO A 36 -3.91 -24.86 -2.89
N VAL A 37 -5.04 -24.23 -2.54
CA VAL A 37 -5.06 -22.89 -1.92
C VAL A 37 -4.36 -22.87 -0.57
N SER A 38 -4.31 -24.00 0.14
CA SER A 38 -3.62 -24.18 1.42
C SER A 38 -2.09 -24.21 1.32
N CYS A 39 -1.53 -24.25 0.11
CA CYS A 39 -0.09 -24.15 -0.09
C CYS A 39 0.42 -22.79 0.39
N GLU A 40 1.56 -22.76 1.07
CA GLU A 40 2.20 -21.50 1.45
C GLU A 40 2.55 -20.71 0.18
N ILE A 41 2.34 -19.40 0.23
CA ILE A 41 2.45 -18.54 -0.95
C ILE A 41 3.88 -18.48 -1.50
N GLU A 42 4.87 -18.63 -0.64
CA GLU A 42 6.28 -18.69 -1.00
C GLU A 42 6.69 -19.95 -1.75
N ASP A 43 5.90 -21.03 -1.62
CA ASP A 43 6.13 -22.33 -2.25
C ASP A 43 5.33 -22.53 -3.53
N MET A 44 4.47 -21.56 -3.85
CA MET A 44 3.66 -21.60 -5.07
C MET A 44 4.51 -21.34 -6.32
N ASP A 45 4.28 -22.13 -7.36
CA ASP A 45 4.81 -21.83 -8.69
C ASP A 45 4.08 -20.64 -9.36
N ALA A 46 4.58 -20.20 -10.50
CA ALA A 46 4.01 -19.05 -11.19
C ALA A 46 2.57 -19.30 -11.69
N ILE A 47 2.21 -20.55 -12.01
CA ILE A 47 0.86 -20.91 -12.45
C ILE A 47 -0.10 -20.77 -11.29
N SER A 48 0.21 -21.40 -10.17
CA SER A 48 -0.61 -21.36 -8.96
C SER A 48 -0.73 -19.95 -8.39
N LEU A 49 0.39 -19.23 -8.32
CA LEU A 49 0.43 -17.87 -7.81
C LEU A 49 -0.40 -16.92 -8.68
N ASN A 50 -0.30 -16.99 -10.02
CA ASN A 50 -1.12 -16.19 -10.92
C ASN A 50 -2.62 -16.50 -10.74
N TYR A 51 -2.98 -17.77 -10.59
CA TYR A 51 -4.36 -18.19 -10.38
C TYR A 51 -4.91 -17.66 -9.03
N TRP A 52 -4.22 -17.95 -7.93
CA TRP A 52 -4.73 -17.60 -6.59
C TRP A 52 -4.71 -16.10 -6.32
N LEU A 53 -3.72 -15.37 -6.82
CA LEU A 53 -3.74 -13.90 -6.72
C LEU A 53 -4.87 -13.28 -7.54
N THR A 54 -5.20 -13.85 -8.70
CA THR A 54 -6.36 -13.41 -9.50
C THR A 54 -7.65 -13.62 -8.70
N LYS A 55 -7.85 -14.81 -8.14
CA LYS A 55 -9.01 -15.10 -7.30
C LYS A 55 -9.08 -14.21 -6.08
N PHE A 56 -7.94 -13.99 -5.41
CA PHE A 56 -7.87 -13.12 -4.25
C PHE A 56 -8.36 -11.69 -4.56
N VAL A 57 -7.85 -11.06 -5.60
CA VAL A 57 -8.23 -9.67 -5.91
C VAL A 57 -9.69 -9.51 -6.31
N MET A 58 -10.29 -10.55 -6.89
CA MET A 58 -11.71 -10.57 -7.29
C MET A 58 -12.66 -10.91 -6.13
N GLU A 59 -12.20 -11.65 -5.12
CA GLU A 59 -13.06 -12.22 -4.08
C GLU A 59 -12.87 -11.57 -2.71
N VAL A 60 -11.74 -10.87 -2.47
CA VAL A 60 -11.44 -10.32 -1.16
C VAL A 60 -12.44 -9.24 -0.75
N ALA A 61 -13.05 -9.44 0.41
CA ALA A 61 -14.02 -8.52 0.99
C ALA A 61 -13.76 -8.37 2.50
N LYS A 62 -14.32 -7.31 3.09
CA LYS A 62 -14.35 -7.12 4.54
C LYS A 62 -15.30 -8.13 5.19
N ASP A 63 -15.20 -8.27 6.52
CA ASP A 63 -16.15 -9.12 7.29
C ASP A 63 -17.61 -8.66 7.14
N SER A 64 -17.82 -7.38 6.83
CA SER A 64 -19.14 -6.83 6.49
C SER A 64 -19.67 -7.25 5.12
N GLY A 65 -18.87 -7.93 4.30
CA GLY A 65 -19.15 -8.24 2.89
C GLY A 65 -18.85 -7.09 1.91
N GLU A 66 -18.47 -5.92 2.40
CA GLU A 66 -18.09 -4.79 1.53
C GLU A 66 -16.74 -5.01 0.85
N ARG A 67 -16.62 -4.50 -0.37
CA ARG A 67 -15.33 -4.50 -1.09
C ARG A 67 -14.31 -3.61 -0.40
N TYR A 68 -13.06 -4.01 -0.46
CA TYR A 68 -11.95 -3.13 -0.06
C TYR A 68 -11.76 -1.99 -1.07
N PRO A 69 -11.33 -0.80 -0.59
CA PRO A 69 -10.88 0.25 -1.50
C PRO A 69 -9.78 -0.27 -2.43
N PRO A 70 -9.80 0.07 -3.73
CA PRO A 70 -8.84 -0.42 -4.72
C PRO A 70 -7.39 -0.27 -4.28
N ARG A 71 -7.05 0.91 -3.71
CA ARG A 71 -5.71 1.19 -3.21
C ARG A 71 -5.29 0.23 -2.09
N THR A 72 -6.22 -0.21 -1.24
CA THR A 72 -5.95 -1.18 -0.17
C THR A 72 -5.57 -2.53 -0.77
N VAL A 73 -6.34 -3.01 -1.75
CA VAL A 73 -6.03 -4.27 -2.46
C VAL A 73 -4.65 -4.21 -3.11
N TYR A 74 -4.34 -3.11 -3.81
CA TYR A 74 -3.03 -2.90 -4.42
C TYR A 74 -1.88 -2.93 -3.39
N VAL A 75 -2.05 -2.25 -2.24
CA VAL A 75 -1.05 -2.24 -1.16
C VAL A 75 -0.84 -3.65 -0.59
N VAL A 76 -1.92 -4.45 -0.48
CA VAL A 76 -1.82 -5.86 -0.05
C VAL A 76 -1.01 -6.68 -1.05
N VAL A 77 -1.28 -6.54 -2.34
CA VAL A 77 -0.51 -7.21 -3.41
C VAL A 77 0.97 -6.80 -3.38
N CYS A 78 1.26 -5.52 -3.17
CA CYS A 78 2.64 -5.04 -2.97
C CYS A 78 3.30 -5.69 -1.74
N GLY A 79 2.54 -5.89 -0.68
CA GLY A 79 3.01 -6.60 0.53
C GLY A 79 3.32 -8.08 0.27
N VAL A 80 2.48 -8.76 -0.50
CA VAL A 80 2.72 -10.14 -0.96
C VAL A 80 4.00 -10.21 -1.79
N LYS A 81 4.15 -9.33 -2.79
CA LYS A 81 5.37 -9.26 -3.61
C LYS A 81 6.64 -9.06 -2.76
N ARG A 82 6.58 -8.18 -1.77
CA ARG A 82 7.72 -7.94 -0.86
C ARG A 82 8.06 -9.21 -0.07
N HIS A 83 7.05 -9.88 0.48
CA HIS A 83 7.24 -11.12 1.22
C HIS A 83 7.90 -12.22 0.37
N LEU A 84 7.46 -12.40 -0.87
CA LEU A 84 8.09 -13.33 -1.80
C LEU A 84 9.57 -12.98 -2.01
N GLY A 85 9.89 -11.69 -2.17
CA GLY A 85 11.27 -11.22 -2.26
C GLY A 85 12.10 -11.51 -1.01
N ASP A 86 11.53 -11.30 0.17
CA ASP A 86 12.19 -11.54 1.46
C ASP A 86 12.45 -13.04 1.70
N LYS A 87 11.57 -13.92 1.21
CA LYS A 87 11.68 -15.38 1.39
C LYS A 87 12.53 -16.06 0.33
N ASN A 88 12.31 -15.75 -0.94
CA ASN A 88 12.88 -16.48 -2.07
C ASN A 88 14.07 -15.74 -2.70
N GLY A 89 14.40 -14.54 -2.21
CA GLY A 89 15.57 -13.79 -2.67
C GLY A 89 15.56 -13.54 -4.17
N VAL A 90 16.64 -13.94 -4.84
CA VAL A 90 16.84 -13.73 -6.29
C VAL A 90 15.84 -14.52 -7.15
N GLU A 91 15.40 -15.68 -6.65
CA GLU A 91 14.43 -16.56 -7.35
C GLU A 91 12.97 -16.14 -7.12
N ALA A 92 12.74 -15.04 -6.39
CA ALA A 92 11.40 -14.60 -6.04
C ALA A 92 10.57 -14.23 -7.27
N LEU A 93 9.37 -14.79 -7.35
CA LEU A 93 8.40 -14.41 -8.36
C LEU A 93 7.89 -12.98 -8.10
N ASN A 94 7.82 -12.18 -9.16
CA ASN A 94 7.27 -10.83 -9.07
C ASN A 94 5.97 -10.71 -9.89
N PRO A 95 4.79 -10.89 -9.26
CA PRO A 95 3.51 -10.83 -9.97
C PRO A 95 3.20 -9.47 -10.61
N LEU A 96 3.87 -8.40 -10.15
CA LEU A 96 3.67 -7.04 -10.65
C LEU A 96 4.64 -6.66 -11.78
N ASP A 97 5.57 -7.53 -12.14
CA ASP A 97 6.49 -7.26 -13.26
C ASP A 97 5.72 -7.25 -14.59
N ALA A 98 5.75 -6.10 -15.26
CA ALA A 98 5.07 -5.92 -16.55
C ALA A 98 5.63 -6.81 -17.65
N HIS A 99 6.90 -7.21 -17.56
CA HIS A 99 7.60 -8.03 -18.54
C HIS A 99 7.34 -9.53 -18.34
N ASP A 100 6.95 -9.96 -17.15
CA ASP A 100 6.64 -11.36 -16.87
C ASP A 100 5.24 -11.73 -17.38
N LYS A 101 5.18 -12.37 -18.54
CA LYS A 101 3.93 -12.77 -19.20
C LYS A 101 3.13 -13.80 -18.39
N ARG A 102 3.76 -14.56 -17.47
CA ARG A 102 3.09 -15.57 -16.65
C ARG A 102 2.00 -14.97 -15.77
N PHE A 103 2.15 -13.72 -15.36
CA PHE A 103 1.19 -13.00 -14.51
C PHE A 103 0.23 -12.07 -15.29
N GLY A 104 0.10 -12.27 -16.60
CA GLY A 104 -0.74 -11.43 -17.45
C GLY A 104 -2.23 -11.44 -17.06
N ILE A 105 -2.77 -12.58 -16.63
CA ILE A 105 -4.17 -12.70 -16.20
C ILE A 105 -4.37 -11.93 -14.89
N PHE A 106 -3.51 -12.16 -13.91
CA PHE A 106 -3.55 -11.48 -12.63
C PHE A 106 -3.49 -9.95 -12.78
N ARG A 107 -2.55 -9.44 -13.56
CA ARG A 107 -2.43 -7.99 -13.74
C ARG A 107 -3.65 -7.36 -14.41
N ARG A 108 -4.25 -8.05 -15.39
CA ARG A 108 -5.50 -7.58 -16.00
C ARG A 108 -6.67 -7.58 -15.03
N ALA A 109 -6.80 -8.62 -14.19
CA ALA A 109 -7.83 -8.69 -13.17
C ALA A 109 -7.63 -7.58 -12.11
N LEU A 110 -6.40 -7.39 -11.64
CA LEU A 110 -6.07 -6.31 -10.69
C LEU A 110 -6.39 -4.92 -11.27
N ASP A 111 -6.03 -4.65 -12.53
CA ASP A 111 -6.34 -3.39 -13.20
C ASP A 111 -7.86 -3.18 -13.36
N ALA A 112 -8.61 -4.24 -13.70
CA ALA A 112 -10.06 -4.19 -13.79
C ALA A 112 -10.69 -3.86 -12.43
N GLU A 113 -10.31 -4.56 -11.36
CA GLU A 113 -10.80 -4.32 -10.01
C GLU A 113 -10.45 -2.91 -9.51
N MET A 114 -9.26 -2.41 -9.83
CA MET A 114 -8.86 -1.04 -9.52
C MET A 114 -9.75 0.00 -10.22
N LYS A 115 -10.05 -0.22 -11.51
CA LYS A 115 -10.91 0.67 -12.30
C LYS A 115 -12.36 0.65 -11.83
N ASP A 116 -12.91 -0.53 -11.58
CA ASP A 116 -14.30 -0.69 -11.16
C ASP A 116 -14.53 -0.12 -9.76
N GLY A 117 -13.66 -0.43 -8.81
CA GLY A 117 -13.76 0.16 -7.47
C GLY A 117 -13.59 1.70 -7.48
N THR A 118 -12.82 2.24 -8.42
CA THR A 118 -12.73 3.70 -8.60
C THR A 118 -14.04 4.28 -9.14
N LYS A 119 -14.69 3.62 -10.11
CA LYS A 119 -15.99 4.04 -10.65
C LYS A 119 -17.10 3.98 -9.59
N GLU A 120 -17.06 2.97 -8.72
CA GLU A 120 -18.00 2.83 -7.60
C GLU A 120 -17.75 3.83 -6.46
N GLY A 121 -16.72 4.66 -6.58
CA GLY A 121 -16.39 5.66 -5.55
C GLY A 121 -15.75 5.08 -4.29
N LEU A 122 -15.27 3.83 -4.35
CA LEU A 122 -14.59 3.15 -3.24
C LEU A 122 -13.16 3.64 -2.99
N HIS A 123 -12.71 4.66 -3.71
CA HIS A 123 -11.46 5.33 -3.36
C HIS A 123 -11.64 6.04 -2.02
N ILE A 124 -10.64 5.96 -1.17
CA ILE A 124 -10.57 6.79 0.01
C ILE A 124 -10.75 8.21 -0.50
N LYS A 125 -11.92 8.81 -0.26
CA LYS A 125 -12.05 10.25 -0.27
C LYS A 125 -11.09 10.74 0.80
N CYS A 126 -9.82 10.94 0.46
CA CYS A 126 -9.12 12.02 1.08
C CYS A 126 -9.97 13.23 0.73
N GLN A 127 -10.87 13.63 1.62
CA GLN A 127 -11.18 15.04 1.67
C GLN A 127 -9.80 15.66 1.65
N LYS A 128 -9.44 16.29 0.55
CA LYS A 128 -8.41 17.31 0.57
C LYS A 128 -9.01 18.35 1.51
N GLU A 129 -8.78 18.18 2.82
CA GLU A 129 -8.77 19.31 3.69
C GLU A 129 -7.87 20.28 2.96
N GLU A 130 -8.45 21.38 2.51
CA GLU A 130 -7.64 22.46 1.96
C GLU A 130 -6.59 22.69 3.04
N LYS A 131 -5.34 22.41 2.70
CA LYS A 131 -4.24 22.63 3.61
C LYS A 131 -4.17 24.13 3.79
N GLU A 132 -4.79 24.61 4.83
CA GLU A 132 -4.70 26.01 5.21
C GLU A 132 -3.23 26.31 5.51
N PHE A 133 -2.71 27.28 4.80
CA PHE A 133 -1.37 27.78 5.09
C PHE A 133 -1.45 28.63 6.35
N VAL A 134 -0.49 28.47 7.24
CA VAL A 134 -0.35 29.35 8.41
C VAL A 134 -0.20 30.79 7.91
N THR A 135 -1.17 31.61 8.23
CA THR A 135 -1.18 33.02 7.86
C THR A 135 -0.16 33.82 8.66
N ALA A 136 0.25 34.99 8.16
CA ALA A 136 1.16 35.87 8.88
C ALA A 136 0.59 36.32 10.24
N GLU A 137 -0.74 36.41 10.36
CA GLU A 137 -1.42 36.77 11.60
C GLU A 137 -1.37 35.62 12.62
N GLU A 138 -1.56 34.39 12.18
CA GLU A 138 -1.43 33.20 13.06
C GLU A 138 0.02 33.01 13.50
N GLU A 139 0.98 33.20 12.61
CA GLU A 139 2.40 33.17 12.97
C GLU A 139 2.73 34.21 14.03
N ARG A 140 2.22 35.45 13.91
CA ARG A 140 2.41 36.49 14.92
C ARG A 140 1.83 36.04 16.25
N LYS A 141 0.67 35.43 16.31
CA LYS A 141 0.07 34.87 17.52
C LYS A 141 0.96 33.83 18.17
N PHE A 142 1.64 32.98 17.40
CA PHE A 142 2.57 31.99 17.94
C PHE A 142 3.74 32.64 18.67
N TRP A 143 4.23 33.79 18.18
CA TRP A 143 5.26 34.57 18.85
C TRP A 143 4.71 35.25 20.11
N GLU A 144 3.55 35.88 20.06
CA GLU A 144 2.89 36.54 21.17
C GLU A 144 2.60 35.58 22.35
N MET A 145 2.22 34.32 22.00
CA MET A 145 1.96 33.25 22.96
C MET A 145 3.23 32.56 23.46
N ASN A 146 4.43 32.99 23.08
CA ASN A 146 5.70 32.33 23.35
C ASN A 146 5.78 30.85 22.94
N LEU A 147 4.98 30.44 21.98
CA LEU A 147 5.12 29.10 21.35
C LEU A 147 6.37 29.06 20.47
N LEU A 148 6.62 30.15 19.75
CA LEU A 148 7.89 30.41 19.05
C LEU A 148 8.73 31.41 19.84
N GLY A 149 10.04 31.29 19.74
CA GLY A 149 10.96 32.22 20.42
C GLY A 149 12.23 31.54 20.91
N THR A 150 12.99 32.31 21.70
CA THR A 150 14.27 31.85 22.28
C THR A 150 14.22 31.81 23.82
N SER A 151 13.04 32.04 24.41
CA SER A 151 12.84 32.14 25.86
C SER A 151 13.06 30.81 26.60
N SER A 152 12.93 29.68 25.89
CA SER A 152 13.17 28.34 26.41
C SER A 152 13.70 27.41 25.32
N ALA A 153 14.37 26.34 25.75
CA ALA A 153 14.81 25.31 24.80
C ALA A 153 13.65 24.72 23.97
N LYS A 154 12.48 24.65 24.57
CA LYS A 154 11.27 24.15 23.90
C LYS A 154 10.75 25.11 22.82
N SER A 155 10.65 26.41 23.13
CA SER A 155 10.20 27.41 22.16
C SER A 155 11.21 27.59 21.05
N LEU A 156 12.51 27.51 21.33
CA LEU A 156 13.56 27.53 20.33
C LEU A 156 13.45 26.32 19.38
N LEU A 157 13.26 25.12 19.92
CA LEU A 157 13.06 23.91 19.12
C LEU A 157 11.83 24.03 18.20
N TYR A 158 10.73 24.54 18.71
CA TYR A 158 9.52 24.77 17.91
C TYR A 158 9.75 25.81 16.82
N THR A 159 10.52 26.86 17.11
CA THR A 159 10.87 27.87 16.11
C THR A 159 11.67 27.26 14.96
N VAL A 160 12.71 26.52 15.28
CA VAL A 160 13.55 25.85 14.28
C VAL A 160 12.70 24.87 13.45
N TYR A 161 11.87 24.06 14.12
CA TYR A 161 10.99 23.09 13.44
C TYR A 161 10.00 23.78 12.50
N PHE A 162 9.35 24.84 12.98
CA PHE A 162 8.36 25.60 12.23
C PHE A 162 8.97 26.24 10.97
N TYR A 163 10.10 26.94 11.11
CA TYR A 163 10.73 27.60 9.97
C TYR A 163 11.39 26.63 9.01
N ASN A 164 11.94 25.55 9.48
CA ASN A 164 12.46 24.49 8.60
C ASN A 164 11.32 23.87 7.77
N GLY A 165 10.16 23.63 8.35
CA GLY A 165 8.97 23.20 7.62
C GLY A 165 8.46 24.25 6.64
N LYS A 166 8.41 25.54 7.06
CA LYS A 166 7.87 26.64 6.27
C LYS A 166 8.77 27.04 5.08
N ILE A 167 10.08 27.12 5.30
CA ILE A 167 11.05 27.63 4.31
C ILE A 167 11.56 26.51 3.41
N PHE A 168 11.94 25.37 4.01
CA PHE A 168 12.58 24.27 3.27
C PHE A 168 11.64 23.11 2.99
N GLY A 169 10.39 23.15 3.47
CA GLY A 169 9.41 22.08 3.26
C GLY A 169 9.78 20.75 3.92
N LEU A 170 10.62 20.78 4.99
CA LEU A 170 11.08 19.58 5.66
C LEU A 170 9.93 18.88 6.40
N ARG A 171 9.89 17.56 6.29
CA ARG A 171 8.93 16.70 7.00
C ARG A 171 9.48 16.32 8.36
N GLY A 172 8.61 15.86 9.27
CA GLY A 172 9.02 15.46 10.63
C GLY A 172 10.15 14.43 10.69
N GLY A 173 10.24 13.53 9.69
CA GLY A 173 11.36 12.58 9.57
C GLY A 173 12.68 13.24 9.19
N ASP A 174 12.65 14.26 8.35
CA ASP A 174 13.84 14.94 7.84
C ASP A 174 14.56 15.70 8.97
N HIS A 175 13.80 16.29 9.89
CA HIS A 175 14.36 17.00 11.05
C HIS A 175 15.25 16.14 11.96
N ARG A 176 15.02 14.81 12.00
CA ARG A 176 15.83 13.89 12.80
C ARG A 176 17.22 13.64 12.20
N ASN A 177 17.36 13.92 10.91
CA ASN A 177 18.59 13.67 10.15
C ASN A 177 19.39 14.95 9.90
N ILE A 178 18.92 16.12 10.41
CA ILE A 178 19.64 17.38 10.29
C ILE A 178 20.87 17.35 11.21
N VAL A 179 22.03 17.65 10.62
CA VAL A 179 23.29 17.85 11.34
C VAL A 179 23.82 19.25 11.06
N LEU A 180 24.70 19.77 11.94
CA LEU A 180 25.28 21.11 11.81
C LEU A 180 25.91 21.38 10.45
N ASN A 181 26.51 20.36 9.83
CA ASN A 181 27.14 20.46 8.52
C ASN A 181 26.14 20.69 7.36
N ASN A 182 24.84 20.62 7.61
CA ASN A 182 23.83 20.98 6.63
C ASN A 182 23.54 22.48 6.56
N PHE A 183 24.17 23.28 7.42
CA PHE A 183 24.02 24.73 7.45
C PHE A 183 25.34 25.40 7.17
N GLU A 184 25.38 26.27 6.16
CA GLU A 184 26.46 27.21 5.94
C GLU A 184 26.04 28.57 6.51
N VAL A 185 26.90 29.13 7.35
CA VAL A 185 26.72 30.50 7.87
C VAL A 185 27.41 31.42 6.89
N GLY A 186 26.60 32.16 6.12
CA GLY A 186 27.07 33.17 5.17
C GLY A 186 27.51 34.46 5.89
#